data_e60ed38f95a83f60c59207bf986799bc
#
_entry.id   e60ed38f95a83f60c59207bf986799bc
#
_cell.length_a   1.000
_cell.length_b   1.000
_cell.length_c   1.000
_cell.angle_alpha   90.00
_cell.angle_beta   90.00
_cell.angle_gamma   90.00
#
_symmetry.space_group_name_H-M   'P 1'
#
loop_
_entity.id
_entity.type
_entity.pdbx_description
1 polymer ?
#
loop_
_entity_poly.entity_id
_entity_poly.type
_entity_poly.pdbx_seq_one_letter_code
_entity_poly.pdbx_strand_id
1 'polypeptide(L)'
;SNNTAVQEFYTRRGVSSIEELGTEYARNLVSYHIIQDTINQATFIEKEGALAKRTVSDDVLMVSFGSAENGGGGMRSVYLNSEAHVLEFANPVSNGYVYVLGNTLTPLTESVYARISESGRPYTLLKSALDATGWGTELNIIYDELKNDQGQTIKQKRNYTLLAVTDDVFHDAGVNNLADLTQLLGASSDYTNPENALYKYVAYHILTGSYDLNNLQSFDSENATSKIWNTSCKGNVVRISQEEDRKFYLNYQDEANKAVFVEDACNLQAKNGYIHQVSTYLPIADVKPETVLFDVCNFSAIKDWIADGHGEEGIKFQESFGTAEKKCDISELNCYEYELKNPSGAFDKYYNITYFTTRTNNDWKTARNYDFLMLNIGNTGWISMETPSIIKGKYKVTLHFGYATSMDFIRTKSSGSNGGQMIFSFDGEHSVTRAPYTSSTTTLKSNKLGCYEDVIYDEIEFTENSTHTFRLILTDPAASDKSDYRIYLDYLEFEPIFDE
;
A
#
# COMPACT_ATOMS: atom_id res chain seq x y z
N SER A 1 -11.83 -6.43 -28.05
CA SER A 1 -11.28 -7.41 -29.01
C SER A 1 -12.00 -7.26 -30.35
N ASN A 2 -11.32 -7.50 -31.46
CA ASN A 2 -11.96 -7.57 -32.78
C ASN A 2 -12.68 -8.92 -32.97
N ASN A 3 -13.47 -9.07 -34.01
CA ASN A 3 -14.26 -10.29 -34.26
C ASN A 3 -13.40 -11.54 -34.44
N THR A 4 -12.24 -11.43 -35.07
CA THR A 4 -11.28 -12.53 -35.25
C THR A 4 -10.77 -13.01 -33.90
N ALA A 5 -10.34 -12.12 -33.04
CA ALA A 5 -9.88 -12.43 -31.70
C ALA A 5 -10.96 -13.12 -30.84
N VAL A 6 -12.22 -12.71 -30.99
CA VAL A 6 -13.35 -13.35 -30.27
C VAL A 6 -13.59 -14.77 -30.79
N GLN A 7 -13.53 -14.97 -32.11
CA GLN A 7 -13.71 -16.33 -32.70
C GLN A 7 -12.56 -17.28 -32.31
N GLU A 8 -11.32 -16.80 -32.31
CA GLU A 8 -10.17 -17.57 -31.83
C GLU A 8 -10.30 -17.93 -30.34
N PHE A 9 -10.79 -16.99 -29.54
CA PHE A 9 -11.07 -17.24 -28.12
C PHE A 9 -12.14 -18.33 -27.93
N TYR A 10 -13.25 -18.27 -28.68
CA TYR A 10 -14.28 -19.30 -28.64
C TYR A 10 -13.72 -20.67 -29.04
N THR A 11 -12.93 -20.71 -30.11
CA THR A 11 -12.29 -21.95 -30.59
C THR A 11 -11.37 -22.54 -29.50
N ARG A 12 -10.54 -21.72 -28.86
CA ARG A 12 -9.67 -22.16 -27.75
C ARG A 12 -10.45 -22.71 -26.55
N ARG A 13 -11.64 -22.16 -26.31
CA ARG A 13 -12.52 -22.59 -25.20
C ARG A 13 -13.44 -23.75 -25.58
N GLY A 14 -13.48 -24.17 -26.84
CA GLY A 14 -14.36 -25.23 -27.31
C GLY A 14 -15.84 -24.85 -27.30
N VAL A 15 -16.14 -23.56 -27.47
CA VAL A 15 -17.49 -23.00 -27.56
C VAL A 15 -17.68 -22.26 -28.87
N SER A 16 -18.94 -22.01 -29.25
CA SER A 16 -19.30 -21.36 -30.52
C SER A 16 -19.87 -19.95 -30.32
N SER A 17 -20.32 -19.64 -29.10
CA SER A 17 -20.93 -18.35 -28.79
C SER A 17 -20.73 -17.93 -27.35
N ILE A 18 -21.07 -16.67 -27.02
CA ILE A 18 -20.96 -16.13 -25.66
C ILE A 18 -21.96 -16.82 -24.70
N GLU A 19 -23.09 -17.30 -25.20
CA GLU A 19 -24.10 -18.01 -24.42
C GLU A 19 -23.57 -19.34 -23.87
N GLU A 20 -22.72 -20.03 -24.67
CA GLU A 20 -22.11 -21.31 -24.28
C GLU A 20 -21.04 -21.15 -23.19
N LEU A 21 -20.51 -19.94 -22.97
CA LEU A 21 -19.60 -19.66 -21.87
C LEU A 21 -20.29 -19.70 -20.50
N GLY A 22 -21.60 -19.59 -20.47
CA GLY A 22 -22.39 -19.40 -19.24
C GLY A 22 -22.39 -17.95 -18.75
N THR A 23 -23.47 -17.56 -18.09
CA THR A 23 -23.73 -16.14 -17.73
C THR A 23 -22.66 -15.55 -16.83
N GLU A 24 -22.13 -16.30 -15.86
CA GLU A 24 -21.16 -15.81 -14.91
C GLU A 24 -19.81 -15.56 -15.59
N TYR A 25 -19.32 -16.51 -16.38
CA TYR A 25 -18.08 -16.34 -17.12
C TYR A 25 -18.16 -15.21 -18.13
N ALA A 26 -19.26 -15.13 -18.90
CA ALA A 26 -19.51 -14.08 -19.86
C ALA A 26 -19.52 -12.68 -19.21
N ARG A 27 -20.11 -12.55 -18.02
CA ARG A 27 -20.08 -11.31 -17.22
C ARG A 27 -18.65 -10.95 -16.83
N ASN A 28 -17.90 -11.89 -16.30
CA ASN A 28 -16.49 -11.69 -15.93
C ASN A 28 -15.64 -11.29 -17.14
N LEU A 29 -15.83 -11.95 -18.28
CA LEU A 29 -15.14 -11.65 -19.53
C LEU A 29 -15.38 -10.19 -19.94
N VAL A 30 -16.64 -9.74 -19.98
CA VAL A 30 -16.96 -8.37 -20.33
C VAL A 30 -16.41 -7.39 -19.30
N SER A 31 -16.59 -7.65 -18.01
CA SER A 31 -16.10 -6.79 -16.93
C SER A 31 -14.57 -6.67 -16.92
N TYR A 32 -13.87 -7.72 -17.33
CA TYR A 32 -12.40 -7.73 -17.45
C TYR A 32 -11.87 -6.85 -18.59
N HIS A 33 -12.71 -6.54 -19.59
CA HIS A 33 -12.37 -5.66 -20.71
C HIS A 33 -12.78 -4.20 -20.49
N ILE A 34 -13.33 -3.85 -19.35
CA ILE A 34 -13.80 -2.49 -19.06
C ILE A 34 -12.99 -1.94 -17.87
N ILE A 35 -12.37 -0.80 -18.08
CA ILE A 35 -11.77 -0.01 -17.00
C ILE A 35 -12.71 1.15 -16.72
N GLN A 36 -13.04 1.36 -15.44
CA GLN A 36 -13.97 2.40 -14.99
C GLN A 36 -13.25 3.74 -14.86
N ASP A 37 -12.55 4.14 -15.93
CA ASP A 37 -11.82 5.40 -16.03
C ASP A 37 -11.53 5.73 -17.49
N THR A 38 -11.09 6.97 -17.74
CA THR A 38 -10.67 7.46 -19.06
C THR A 38 -9.15 7.39 -19.17
N ILE A 39 -8.64 6.30 -19.75
CA ILE A 39 -7.20 6.13 -19.99
C ILE A 39 -6.89 6.54 -21.42
N ASN A 40 -6.06 7.57 -21.59
CA ASN A 40 -5.60 8.00 -22.90
C ASN A 40 -4.35 7.21 -23.35
N GLN A 41 -3.97 7.37 -24.62
CA GLN A 41 -2.83 6.64 -25.19
C GLN A 41 -1.51 6.94 -24.45
N ALA A 42 -1.27 8.19 -24.01
CA ALA A 42 -0.04 8.56 -23.33
C ALA A 42 0.13 7.79 -22.01
N THR A 43 -0.91 7.76 -21.19
CA THR A 43 -0.93 6.97 -19.95
C THR A 43 -0.70 5.48 -20.21
N PHE A 44 -1.27 4.96 -21.31
CA PHE A 44 -1.15 3.54 -21.66
C PHE A 44 0.26 3.12 -22.04
N ILE A 45 1.04 4.02 -22.66
CA ILE A 45 2.40 3.76 -23.16
C ILE A 45 3.49 4.39 -22.30
N GLU A 46 3.13 4.98 -21.16
CA GLU A 46 4.06 5.69 -20.26
C GLU A 46 5.13 4.76 -19.67
N LYS A 47 4.72 3.57 -19.28
CA LYS A 47 5.62 2.58 -18.68
C LYS A 47 5.11 1.16 -18.84
N GLU A 48 6.01 0.18 -18.80
CA GLU A 48 5.67 -1.22 -18.58
C GLU A 48 5.20 -1.44 -17.13
N GLY A 49 4.34 -2.43 -16.94
CA GLY A 49 3.85 -2.83 -15.63
C GLY A 49 2.34 -2.69 -15.45
N ALA A 50 1.91 -2.67 -14.23
CA ALA A 50 0.50 -2.58 -13.85
C ALA A 50 -0.13 -1.24 -14.26
N LEU A 51 -1.30 -1.29 -14.89
CA LEU A 51 -2.13 -0.10 -15.05
C LEU A 51 -2.60 0.36 -13.67
N ALA A 52 -2.58 1.67 -13.42
CA ALA A 52 -2.99 2.25 -12.15
C ALA A 52 -4.46 1.98 -11.80
N LYS A 53 -5.31 1.89 -12.83
CA LYS A 53 -6.75 1.66 -12.66
C LYS A 53 -7.11 0.21 -12.98
N ARG A 54 -7.98 -0.34 -12.14
CA ARG A 54 -8.47 -1.72 -12.26
C ARG A 54 -9.62 -1.84 -13.24
N THR A 55 -9.83 -3.04 -13.73
CA THR A 55 -11.02 -3.39 -14.51
C THR A 55 -12.27 -3.40 -13.63
N VAL A 56 -13.46 -3.39 -14.26
CA VAL A 56 -14.75 -3.55 -13.54
C VAL A 56 -14.84 -4.89 -12.78
N SER A 57 -14.06 -5.90 -13.18
CA SER A 57 -13.92 -7.17 -12.43
C SER A 57 -12.88 -7.10 -11.31
N ASP A 58 -12.38 -5.89 -10.99
CA ASP A 58 -11.37 -5.62 -9.96
C ASP A 58 -10.02 -6.33 -10.20
N ASP A 59 -9.63 -6.48 -11.47
CA ASP A 59 -8.36 -7.04 -11.86
C ASP A 59 -7.41 -5.97 -12.38
N VAL A 60 -6.10 -6.21 -12.23
CA VAL A 60 -5.05 -5.36 -12.80
C VAL A 60 -4.70 -5.86 -14.19
N LEU A 61 -4.58 -4.96 -15.16
CA LEU A 61 -4.01 -5.26 -16.47
C LEU A 61 -2.54 -4.84 -16.49
N MET A 62 -1.69 -5.74 -16.99
CA MET A 62 -0.26 -5.50 -17.15
C MET A 62 0.03 -5.03 -18.56
N VAL A 63 0.72 -3.89 -18.68
CA VAL A 63 1.23 -3.39 -19.97
C VAL A 63 2.64 -3.91 -20.18
N SER A 64 2.90 -4.44 -21.37
CA SER A 64 4.23 -4.81 -21.81
C SER A 64 4.48 -4.33 -23.24
N PHE A 65 5.75 -4.09 -23.59
CA PHE A 65 6.17 -3.73 -24.93
C PHE A 65 6.74 -4.95 -25.64
N GLY A 66 6.24 -5.21 -26.85
CA GLY A 66 6.69 -6.36 -27.63
C GLY A 66 8.16 -6.29 -28.01
N SER A 67 8.86 -7.44 -27.91
CA SER A 67 10.20 -7.63 -28.41
C SER A 67 10.20 -7.90 -29.93
N ALA A 68 11.35 -7.77 -30.56
CA ALA A 68 11.53 -8.11 -31.99
C ALA A 68 11.19 -9.60 -32.29
N GLU A 69 11.36 -10.48 -31.30
CA GLU A 69 11.03 -11.92 -31.39
C GLU A 69 9.54 -12.17 -31.48
N ASN A 70 8.71 -11.28 -30.92
CA ASN A 70 7.25 -11.35 -30.97
C ASN A 70 6.66 -10.51 -32.11
N GLY A 71 7.46 -10.13 -33.09
CA GLY A 71 7.04 -9.31 -34.22
C GLY A 71 6.82 -7.83 -33.87
N GLY A 72 7.28 -7.40 -32.70
CA GLY A 72 7.05 -6.08 -32.18
C GLY A 72 8.21 -5.11 -32.40
N GLY A 73 7.88 -3.84 -32.57
CA GLY A 73 8.80 -2.70 -32.71
C GLY A 73 8.91 -1.84 -31.46
N GLY A 74 9.30 -2.40 -30.32
CA GLY A 74 9.44 -1.64 -29.07
C GLY A 74 8.13 -0.98 -28.61
N MET A 75 8.15 0.29 -28.19
CA MET A 75 6.96 1.05 -27.72
C MET A 75 5.81 1.17 -28.74
N ARG A 76 5.95 0.68 -29.95
CA ARG A 76 4.87 0.61 -30.95
C ARG A 76 4.07 -0.66 -30.88
N SER A 77 4.54 -1.66 -30.12
CA SER A 77 3.90 -2.98 -29.97
C SER A 77 3.52 -3.18 -28.52
N VAL A 78 2.37 -2.64 -28.15
CA VAL A 78 1.86 -2.71 -26.77
C VAL A 78 0.99 -3.95 -26.61
N TYR A 79 1.25 -4.70 -25.56
CA TYR A 79 0.48 -5.86 -25.16
C TYR A 79 -0.15 -5.67 -23.79
N LEU A 80 -1.33 -6.22 -23.59
CA LEU A 80 -1.96 -6.37 -22.29
C LEU A 80 -1.79 -7.81 -21.81
N ASN A 81 -1.31 -7.97 -20.57
CA ASN A 81 -1.03 -9.25 -19.93
C ASN A 81 -0.11 -10.15 -20.77
N SER A 82 0.80 -9.56 -21.54
CA SER A 82 1.66 -10.26 -22.51
C SER A 82 0.90 -11.15 -23.52
N GLU A 83 -0.43 -11.00 -23.59
CA GLU A 83 -1.34 -11.85 -24.38
C GLU A 83 -1.99 -11.06 -25.50
N ALA A 84 -2.56 -9.92 -25.21
CA ALA A 84 -3.42 -9.18 -26.16
C ALA A 84 -2.72 -7.96 -26.74
N HIS A 85 -2.35 -8.04 -28.02
CA HIS A 85 -1.78 -6.91 -28.76
C HIS A 85 -2.82 -5.80 -28.95
N VAL A 86 -2.44 -4.57 -28.62
CA VAL A 86 -3.28 -3.39 -28.86
C VAL A 86 -3.10 -2.93 -30.30
N LEU A 87 -4.13 -3.13 -31.11
CA LEU A 87 -4.12 -2.82 -32.56
C LEU A 87 -4.49 -1.36 -32.83
N GLU A 88 -5.45 -0.83 -32.06
CA GLU A 88 -5.90 0.56 -32.19
C GLU A 88 -6.01 1.18 -30.81
N PHE A 89 -5.54 2.42 -30.70
CA PHE A 89 -5.47 3.14 -29.44
C PHE A 89 -6.52 4.24 -29.38
N ALA A 90 -7.15 4.36 -28.21
CA ALA A 90 -7.90 5.52 -27.79
C ALA A 90 -8.91 6.06 -28.84
N ASN A 91 -9.66 5.17 -29.50
CA ASN A 91 -10.75 5.58 -30.38
C ASN A 91 -11.83 6.30 -29.52
N PRO A 92 -12.06 7.62 -29.73
CA PRO A 92 -12.92 8.40 -28.86
C PRO A 92 -14.39 8.00 -29.05
N VAL A 93 -15.10 7.88 -27.93
CA VAL A 93 -16.55 7.72 -27.86
C VAL A 93 -17.14 8.75 -26.90
N SER A 94 -18.46 8.87 -26.83
CA SER A 94 -19.12 9.92 -26.04
C SER A 94 -18.81 9.88 -24.54
N ASN A 95 -18.40 8.73 -24.00
CA ASN A 95 -18.16 8.49 -22.58
C ASN A 95 -16.82 7.80 -22.27
N GLY A 96 -15.84 7.89 -23.18
CA GLY A 96 -14.53 7.30 -22.96
C GLY A 96 -13.76 6.97 -24.22
N TYR A 97 -12.91 5.96 -24.15
CA TYR A 97 -12.10 5.47 -25.26
C TYR A 97 -12.30 3.96 -25.48
N VAL A 98 -12.21 3.55 -26.75
CA VAL A 98 -12.20 2.14 -27.15
C VAL A 98 -10.81 1.77 -27.67
N TYR A 99 -10.24 0.72 -27.11
CA TYR A 99 -9.00 0.09 -27.58
C TYR A 99 -9.32 -1.20 -28.31
N VAL A 100 -8.79 -1.39 -29.49
CA VAL A 100 -9.00 -2.62 -30.26
C VAL A 100 -7.86 -3.59 -29.97
N LEU A 101 -8.22 -4.79 -29.50
CA LEU A 101 -7.27 -5.83 -29.18
C LEU A 101 -7.26 -6.93 -30.24
N GLY A 102 -6.06 -7.41 -30.59
CA GLY A 102 -5.85 -8.53 -31.50
C GLY A 102 -6.13 -9.91 -30.91
N ASN A 103 -6.19 -9.98 -29.58
CA ASN A 103 -6.58 -11.17 -28.82
C ASN A 103 -7.62 -10.79 -27.76
N THR A 104 -8.44 -11.75 -27.37
CA THR A 104 -9.38 -11.56 -26.26
C THR A 104 -8.64 -11.85 -24.96
N LEU A 105 -8.66 -10.88 -24.03
CA LEU A 105 -8.12 -11.07 -22.69
C LEU A 105 -8.87 -12.19 -21.97
N THR A 106 -8.13 -13.06 -21.34
CA THR A 106 -8.69 -14.19 -20.57
C THR A 106 -8.80 -13.75 -19.10
N PRO A 107 -10.01 -13.61 -18.54
CA PRO A 107 -10.15 -13.24 -17.15
C PRO A 107 -9.56 -14.30 -16.24
N LEU A 108 -8.88 -13.85 -15.19
CA LEU A 108 -8.39 -14.73 -14.15
C LEU A 108 -9.60 -15.28 -13.36
N THR A 109 -9.67 -16.59 -13.23
CA THR A 109 -10.73 -17.29 -12.49
C THR A 109 -10.17 -18.15 -11.37
N GLU A 110 -8.92 -18.56 -11.48
CA GLU A 110 -8.24 -19.43 -10.54
C GLU A 110 -7.69 -18.62 -9.35
N SER A 111 -7.87 -19.18 -8.16
CA SER A 111 -7.29 -18.66 -6.92
C SER A 111 -5.78 -18.89 -6.86
N VAL A 112 -5.09 -18.25 -5.91
CA VAL A 112 -3.67 -18.53 -5.62
C VAL A 112 -3.46 -20.02 -5.38
N TYR A 113 -4.33 -20.68 -4.60
CA TYR A 113 -4.24 -22.10 -4.34
C TYR A 113 -4.47 -22.95 -5.60
N ALA A 114 -5.45 -22.62 -6.43
CA ALA A 114 -5.70 -23.33 -7.68
C ALA A 114 -4.50 -23.23 -8.63
N ARG A 115 -3.88 -22.04 -8.73
CA ARG A 115 -2.71 -21.82 -9.60
C ARG A 115 -1.49 -22.63 -9.21
N ILE A 116 -1.16 -22.75 -7.91
CA ILE A 116 -0.05 -23.61 -7.46
C ILE A 116 -0.37 -25.11 -7.57
N SER A 117 -1.66 -25.47 -7.62
CA SER A 117 -2.14 -26.84 -7.70
C SER A 117 -2.25 -27.36 -9.15
N GLU A 118 -1.98 -26.52 -10.16
CA GLU A 118 -1.98 -26.91 -11.56
C GLU A 118 -0.99 -28.07 -11.79
N SER A 119 -1.33 -28.98 -12.70
CA SER A 119 -0.47 -30.10 -13.06
C SER A 119 0.88 -29.62 -13.60
N GLY A 120 1.95 -30.22 -13.10
CA GLY A 120 3.33 -29.87 -13.51
C GLY A 120 3.95 -28.70 -12.78
N ARG A 121 3.27 -28.10 -11.81
CA ARG A 121 3.87 -27.10 -10.93
C ARG A 121 4.78 -27.76 -9.88
N PRO A 122 5.95 -27.16 -9.58
CA PRO A 122 6.93 -27.74 -8.67
C PRO A 122 6.67 -27.39 -7.20
N TYR A 123 5.41 -27.45 -6.73
CA TYR A 123 4.99 -26.99 -5.40
C TYR A 123 4.26 -28.07 -4.60
N THR A 124 4.60 -29.36 -4.78
CA THR A 124 3.89 -30.47 -4.17
C THR A 124 3.99 -30.45 -2.64
N LEU A 125 5.18 -30.16 -2.12
CA LEU A 125 5.41 -30.12 -0.68
C LEU A 125 4.76 -28.87 -0.07
N LEU A 126 4.92 -27.70 -0.68
CA LEU A 126 4.25 -26.47 -0.25
C LEU A 126 2.73 -26.65 -0.22
N LYS A 127 2.16 -27.25 -1.27
CA LYS A 127 0.74 -27.57 -1.32
C LYS A 127 0.32 -28.49 -0.17
N SER A 128 1.10 -29.53 0.13
CA SER A 128 0.83 -30.43 1.25
C SER A 128 0.83 -29.70 2.59
N ALA A 129 1.72 -28.73 2.77
CA ALA A 129 1.77 -27.89 3.98
C ALA A 129 0.56 -26.94 4.06
N LEU A 130 0.18 -26.32 2.94
CA LEU A 130 -1.04 -25.49 2.85
C LEU A 130 -2.30 -26.28 3.20
N ASP A 131 -2.43 -27.51 2.69
CA ASP A 131 -3.59 -28.38 2.96
C ASP A 131 -3.61 -28.80 4.44
N ALA A 132 -2.47 -29.19 5.00
CA ALA A 132 -2.37 -29.64 6.40
C ALA A 132 -2.71 -28.53 7.40
N THR A 133 -2.42 -27.27 7.07
CA THR A 133 -2.67 -26.12 7.94
C THR A 133 -4.03 -25.47 7.73
N GLY A 134 -4.79 -25.86 6.71
CA GLY A 134 -6.05 -25.23 6.32
C GLY A 134 -5.88 -23.99 5.42
N TRP A 135 -4.67 -23.50 5.22
CA TRP A 135 -4.40 -22.35 4.36
C TRP A 135 -4.74 -22.59 2.90
N GLY A 136 -4.73 -23.86 2.44
CA GLY A 136 -5.21 -24.22 1.11
C GLY A 136 -6.67 -23.80 0.89
N THR A 137 -7.53 -23.98 1.89
CA THR A 137 -8.93 -23.54 1.84
C THR A 137 -9.03 -22.00 1.82
N GLU A 138 -8.28 -21.31 2.68
CA GLU A 138 -8.27 -19.85 2.76
C GLU A 138 -7.81 -19.20 1.45
N LEU A 139 -6.70 -19.66 0.88
CA LEU A 139 -6.16 -19.16 -0.39
C LEU A 139 -7.05 -19.51 -1.60
N ASN A 140 -7.96 -20.45 -1.44
CA ASN A 140 -8.91 -20.82 -2.50
C ASN A 140 -10.17 -19.93 -2.50
N ILE A 141 -10.43 -19.20 -1.42
CA ILE A 141 -11.54 -18.24 -1.34
C ILE A 141 -11.17 -16.95 -2.08
N ILE A 142 -11.95 -16.60 -3.09
CA ILE A 142 -11.71 -15.37 -3.87
C ILE A 142 -12.46 -14.19 -3.28
N TYR A 143 -13.68 -14.40 -2.82
CA TYR A 143 -14.56 -13.33 -2.29
C TYR A 143 -15.16 -13.73 -0.94
N ASP A 144 -15.17 -12.76 -0.03
CA ASP A 144 -16.05 -12.79 1.14
C ASP A 144 -17.40 -12.16 0.80
N GLU A 145 -18.47 -12.71 1.36
CA GLU A 145 -19.80 -12.09 1.29
C GLU A 145 -20.07 -11.33 2.58
N LEU A 146 -20.08 -10.01 2.47
CA LEU A 146 -20.36 -9.10 3.58
C LEU A 146 -21.71 -8.43 3.39
N LYS A 147 -22.30 -7.91 4.46
CA LYS A 147 -23.49 -7.05 4.37
C LYS A 147 -23.06 -5.60 4.61
N ASN A 148 -23.48 -4.71 3.70
CA ASN A 148 -23.32 -3.28 3.92
C ASN A 148 -24.38 -2.76 4.93
N ASP A 149 -24.27 -1.48 5.29
CA ASP A 149 -25.18 -0.82 6.25
C ASP A 149 -26.66 -0.84 5.82
N GLN A 150 -26.91 -1.06 4.54
CA GLN A 150 -28.26 -1.18 3.96
C GLN A 150 -28.76 -2.65 3.91
N GLY A 151 -27.98 -3.59 4.48
CA GLY A 151 -28.29 -5.02 4.50
C GLY A 151 -28.13 -5.75 3.16
N GLN A 152 -27.56 -5.11 2.14
CA GLN A 152 -27.28 -5.71 0.85
C GLN A 152 -26.00 -6.55 0.93
N THR A 153 -25.99 -7.71 0.27
CA THR A 153 -24.79 -8.53 0.17
C THR A 153 -23.81 -7.90 -0.84
N ILE A 154 -22.63 -7.56 -0.36
CA ILE A 154 -21.50 -7.11 -1.17
C ILE A 154 -20.41 -8.19 -1.17
N LYS A 155 -19.68 -8.31 -2.28
CA LYS A 155 -18.53 -9.21 -2.40
C LYS A 155 -17.27 -8.41 -2.23
N GLN A 156 -16.46 -8.77 -1.23
CA GLN A 156 -15.13 -8.20 -1.02
C GLN A 156 -14.08 -9.21 -1.47
N LYS A 157 -13.22 -8.82 -2.41
CA LYS A 157 -12.16 -9.69 -2.89
C LYS A 157 -11.07 -9.83 -1.84
N ARG A 158 -10.63 -11.07 -1.58
CA ARG A 158 -9.45 -11.35 -0.81
C ARG A 158 -8.20 -11.11 -1.66
N ASN A 159 -7.14 -10.64 -1.04
CA ASN A 159 -5.90 -10.30 -1.71
C ASN A 159 -4.71 -10.93 -0.96
N TYR A 160 -3.90 -11.70 -1.69
CA TYR A 160 -2.74 -12.41 -1.15
C TYR A 160 -1.53 -12.29 -2.06
N THR A 161 -0.34 -12.41 -1.48
CA THR A 161 0.88 -12.65 -2.23
C THR A 161 1.58 -13.86 -1.62
N LEU A 162 1.73 -14.93 -2.38
CA LEU A 162 2.36 -16.16 -1.93
C LEU A 162 3.84 -16.19 -2.33
N LEU A 163 4.72 -16.29 -1.35
CA LEU A 163 6.14 -16.56 -1.52
C LEU A 163 6.31 -18.08 -1.65
N ALA A 164 6.40 -18.59 -2.88
CA ALA A 164 6.33 -20.00 -3.16
C ALA A 164 7.71 -20.67 -3.16
N VAL A 165 7.83 -21.75 -2.41
CA VAL A 165 9.02 -22.60 -2.31
C VAL A 165 8.80 -23.84 -3.16
N THR A 166 9.74 -24.15 -4.07
CA THR A 166 9.66 -25.34 -4.92
C THR A 166 10.11 -26.60 -4.19
N ASP A 167 9.72 -27.76 -4.74
CA ASP A 167 10.12 -29.06 -4.21
C ASP A 167 11.66 -29.21 -4.23
N ASP A 168 12.34 -28.71 -5.28
CA ASP A 168 13.81 -28.75 -5.38
C ASP A 168 14.47 -27.92 -4.26
N VAL A 169 13.95 -26.72 -3.97
CA VAL A 169 14.46 -25.86 -2.88
C VAL A 169 14.29 -26.55 -1.52
N PHE A 170 13.17 -27.24 -1.30
CA PHE A 170 12.98 -28.04 -0.10
C PHE A 170 13.96 -29.21 -0.03
N HIS A 171 14.17 -29.92 -1.13
CA HIS A 171 15.12 -31.02 -1.20
C HIS A 171 16.56 -30.58 -0.90
N ASP A 172 16.97 -29.43 -1.42
CA ASP A 172 18.29 -28.85 -1.14
C ASP A 172 18.46 -28.51 0.35
N ALA A 173 17.36 -28.17 1.04
CA ALA A 173 17.32 -27.99 2.49
C ALA A 173 17.20 -29.28 3.30
N GLY A 174 17.22 -30.46 2.64
CA GLY A 174 17.08 -31.77 3.27
C GLY A 174 15.64 -32.17 3.62
N VAL A 175 14.65 -31.49 3.05
CA VAL A 175 13.22 -31.69 3.30
C VAL A 175 12.59 -32.39 2.09
N ASN A 176 12.23 -33.66 2.21
CA ASN A 176 11.71 -34.45 1.08
C ASN A 176 10.19 -34.67 1.14
N ASN A 177 9.59 -34.42 2.26
CA ASN A 177 8.16 -34.60 2.50
C ASN A 177 7.68 -33.74 3.69
N LEU A 178 6.37 -33.73 3.93
CA LEU A 178 5.77 -32.95 5.01
C LEU A 178 6.28 -33.37 6.40
N ALA A 179 6.60 -34.64 6.64
CA ALA A 179 7.12 -35.09 7.91
C ALA A 179 8.51 -34.53 8.19
N ASP A 180 9.38 -34.47 7.18
CA ASP A 180 10.70 -33.85 7.28
C ASP A 180 10.56 -32.36 7.61
N LEU A 181 9.63 -31.64 6.91
CA LEU A 181 9.36 -30.24 7.18
C LEU A 181 8.86 -30.00 8.61
N THR A 182 7.90 -30.80 9.08
CA THR A 182 7.37 -30.68 10.45
C THR A 182 8.44 -30.98 11.51
N GLN A 183 9.33 -31.92 11.23
CA GLN A 183 10.48 -32.22 12.09
C GLN A 183 11.48 -31.06 12.13
N LEU A 184 11.82 -30.49 10.97
CA LEU A 184 12.73 -29.34 10.86
C LEU A 184 12.21 -28.13 11.64
N LEU A 185 10.90 -27.88 11.53
CA LEU A 185 10.25 -26.76 12.21
C LEU A 185 9.94 -27.01 13.69
N GLY A 186 10.04 -28.26 14.18
CA GLY A 186 9.64 -28.64 15.53
C GLY A 186 8.12 -28.57 15.73
N ALA A 187 7.33 -28.81 14.69
CA ALA A 187 5.88 -28.69 14.72
C ALA A 187 5.23 -29.79 15.57
N SER A 188 4.22 -29.42 16.36
CA SER A 188 3.33 -30.35 17.06
C SER A 188 2.32 -30.98 16.10
N SER A 189 1.51 -31.94 16.57
CA SER A 189 0.59 -32.70 15.72
C SER A 189 -0.66 -31.93 15.24
N ASP A 190 -1.05 -30.86 15.90
CA ASP A 190 -2.20 -30.01 15.48
C ASP A 190 -1.74 -28.91 14.54
N TYR A 191 -1.71 -29.21 13.25
CA TYR A 191 -1.24 -28.27 12.23
C TYR A 191 -2.21 -27.12 11.94
N THR A 192 -3.46 -27.19 12.37
CA THR A 192 -4.46 -26.12 12.18
C THR A 192 -4.43 -25.08 13.30
N ASN A 193 -3.70 -25.36 14.37
CA ASN A 193 -3.52 -24.42 15.48
C ASN A 193 -2.61 -23.25 15.02
N PRO A 194 -3.03 -21.99 15.13
CA PRO A 194 -2.20 -20.83 14.77
C PRO A 194 -0.86 -20.73 15.48
N GLU A 195 -0.74 -21.34 16.67
CA GLU A 195 0.53 -21.38 17.43
C GLU A 195 1.47 -22.51 16.97
N ASN A 196 1.01 -23.41 16.11
CA ASN A 196 1.83 -24.49 15.58
C ASN A 196 2.92 -23.95 14.64
N ALA A 197 4.13 -24.49 14.75
CA ALA A 197 5.27 -24.04 13.94
C ALA A 197 5.06 -24.22 12.43
N LEU A 198 4.37 -25.28 11.99
CA LEU A 198 4.01 -25.46 10.59
C LEU A 198 2.99 -24.42 10.13
N TYR A 199 1.96 -24.13 10.94
CA TYR A 199 0.98 -23.10 10.63
C TYR A 199 1.66 -21.74 10.48
N LYS A 200 2.50 -21.36 11.45
CA LYS A 200 3.26 -20.11 11.43
C LYS A 200 4.15 -20.01 10.19
N TYR A 201 4.85 -21.09 9.86
CA TYR A 201 5.70 -21.15 8.69
C TYR A 201 4.90 -20.91 7.40
N VAL A 202 3.79 -21.62 7.21
CA VAL A 202 2.93 -21.45 6.03
C VAL A 202 2.34 -20.03 5.97
N ALA A 203 1.79 -19.55 7.09
CA ALA A 203 1.23 -18.19 7.18
C ALA A 203 2.29 -17.10 6.92
N TYR A 204 3.55 -17.34 7.26
CA TYR A 204 4.67 -16.45 7.01
C TYR A 204 4.98 -16.28 5.52
N HIS A 205 4.71 -17.29 4.71
CA HIS A 205 4.88 -17.23 3.25
C HIS A 205 3.74 -16.51 2.52
N ILE A 206 2.73 -16.04 3.24
CA ILE A 206 1.55 -15.38 2.68
C ILE A 206 1.55 -13.93 3.13
N LEU A 207 1.92 -13.00 2.24
CA LEU A 207 1.82 -11.58 2.53
C LEU A 207 0.36 -11.13 2.44
N THR A 208 -0.02 -10.21 3.31
CA THR A 208 -1.35 -9.59 3.31
C THR A 208 -1.43 -8.52 2.22
N GLY A 209 -2.17 -8.80 1.16
CA GLY A 209 -2.28 -7.92 -0.02
C GLY A 209 -1.83 -8.59 -1.30
N SER A 210 -2.18 -7.99 -2.43
CA SER A 210 -1.88 -8.49 -3.76
C SER A 210 -0.82 -7.59 -4.41
N TYR A 211 0.42 -8.07 -4.44
CA TYR A 211 1.59 -7.32 -4.88
C TYR A 211 2.29 -8.04 -6.02
N ASP A 212 2.53 -7.34 -7.12
CA ASP A 212 3.45 -7.79 -8.15
C ASP A 212 4.92 -7.58 -7.71
N LEU A 213 5.87 -8.14 -8.45
CA LEU A 213 7.29 -8.05 -8.09
C LEU A 213 7.79 -6.60 -8.06
N ASN A 214 7.28 -5.73 -8.96
CA ASN A 214 7.66 -4.32 -8.97
C ASN A 214 7.17 -3.60 -7.71
N ASN A 215 5.96 -3.92 -7.24
CA ASN A 215 5.45 -3.38 -5.97
C ASN A 215 6.35 -3.81 -4.81
N LEU A 216 6.74 -5.10 -4.77
CA LEU A 216 7.60 -5.63 -3.71
C LEU A 216 9.01 -5.03 -3.72
N GLN A 217 9.51 -4.62 -4.88
CA GLN A 217 10.83 -4.02 -5.08
C GLN A 217 10.81 -2.49 -5.11
N SER A 218 9.67 -1.86 -4.87
CA SER A 218 9.52 -0.41 -4.80
C SER A 218 9.45 0.06 -3.36
N PHE A 219 10.29 1.03 -3.01
CA PHE A 219 10.34 1.60 -1.68
C PHE A 219 9.70 2.98 -1.63
N ASP A 220 9.26 3.40 -0.46
CA ASP A 220 8.42 4.59 -0.27
C ASP A 220 9.16 5.93 -0.45
N SER A 221 10.49 5.89 -0.63
CA SER A 221 11.30 7.08 -0.94
C SER A 221 12.54 6.72 -1.75
N GLU A 222 13.10 7.71 -2.45
CA GLU A 222 14.34 7.57 -3.23
C GLU A 222 15.56 7.13 -2.40
N ASN A 223 15.55 7.36 -1.09
CA ASN A 223 16.63 6.99 -0.18
C ASN A 223 16.35 5.72 0.64
N ALA A 224 15.15 5.16 0.53
CA ALA A 224 14.84 3.92 1.23
C ALA A 224 15.51 2.74 0.51
N THR A 225 16.17 1.88 1.26
CA THR A 225 16.84 0.68 0.76
C THR A 225 16.12 -0.60 1.19
N SER A 226 15.06 -0.49 1.97
CA SER A 226 14.26 -1.62 2.44
C SER A 226 12.81 -1.23 2.69
N LYS A 227 11.96 -2.26 2.74
CA LYS A 227 10.57 -2.16 3.16
C LYS A 227 10.13 -3.44 3.85
N ILE A 228 9.26 -3.28 4.82
CA ILE A 228 8.70 -4.36 5.62
C ILE A 228 7.30 -4.69 5.12
N TRP A 229 7.03 -5.98 4.97
CA TRP A 229 5.78 -6.51 4.47
C TRP A 229 5.11 -7.38 5.54
N ASN A 230 3.85 -7.10 5.83
CA ASN A 230 3.05 -7.90 6.74
C ASN A 230 2.77 -9.27 6.15
N THR A 231 2.85 -10.29 6.99
CA THR A 231 2.47 -11.66 6.64
C THR A 231 1.17 -12.07 7.34
N SER A 232 0.57 -13.16 6.88
CA SER A 232 -0.59 -13.76 7.57
C SER A 232 -0.20 -14.43 8.90
N CYS A 233 1.10 -14.58 9.18
CA CYS A 233 1.61 -14.97 10.49
C CYS A 233 1.69 -13.74 11.39
N LYS A 234 0.67 -13.53 12.20
CA LYS A 234 0.57 -12.36 13.07
C LYS A 234 1.87 -12.10 13.85
N GLY A 235 2.36 -10.87 13.81
CA GLY A 235 3.58 -10.46 14.50
C GLY A 235 4.89 -10.87 13.81
N ASN A 236 4.83 -11.46 12.59
CA ASN A 236 6.00 -11.78 11.79
C ASN A 236 5.90 -11.09 10.43
N VAL A 237 7.00 -10.54 9.98
CA VAL A 237 7.10 -9.72 8.78
C VAL A 237 8.22 -10.22 7.87
N VAL A 238 8.11 -9.94 6.58
CA VAL A 238 9.19 -10.12 5.62
C VAL A 238 9.78 -8.75 5.29
N ARG A 239 11.09 -8.62 5.48
CA ARG A 239 11.84 -7.44 5.04
C ARG A 239 12.39 -7.69 3.65
N ILE A 240 12.11 -6.80 2.72
CA ILE A 240 12.73 -6.80 1.39
C ILE A 240 13.67 -5.61 1.35
N SER A 241 14.96 -5.87 1.05
CA SER A 241 16.00 -4.84 0.97
C SER A 241 16.75 -4.89 -0.34
N GLN A 242 17.20 -3.74 -0.81
CA GLN A 242 18.14 -3.63 -1.90
C GLN A 242 19.53 -3.36 -1.31
N GLU A 243 20.45 -4.29 -1.53
CA GLU A 243 21.79 -4.22 -1.00
C GLU A 243 22.77 -3.50 -1.97
N GLU A 244 24.05 -3.37 -1.59
CA GLU A 244 25.07 -2.65 -2.35
C GLU A 244 25.25 -3.17 -3.79
N ASP A 245 24.98 -4.46 -4.03
CA ASP A 245 25.03 -5.08 -5.35
C ASP A 245 23.79 -4.79 -6.22
N ARG A 246 22.86 -3.96 -5.71
CA ARG A 246 21.59 -3.55 -6.32
C ARG A 246 20.59 -4.70 -6.54
N LYS A 247 20.79 -5.83 -5.88
CA LYS A 247 19.82 -6.93 -5.87
C LYS A 247 18.87 -6.84 -4.69
N PHE A 248 17.70 -7.41 -4.86
CA PHE A 248 16.68 -7.46 -3.83
C PHE A 248 16.74 -8.79 -3.08
N TYR A 249 16.79 -8.69 -1.77
CA TYR A 249 16.89 -9.82 -0.85
C TYR A 249 15.70 -9.83 0.12
N LEU A 250 15.27 -11.04 0.48
CA LEU A 250 14.28 -11.26 1.52
C LEU A 250 15.02 -11.56 2.83
N ASN A 251 14.72 -10.79 3.88
CA ASN A 251 15.29 -10.96 5.23
C ASN A 251 16.81 -11.04 5.27
N TYR A 252 17.46 -10.26 4.44
CA TYR A 252 18.92 -10.26 4.38
C TYR A 252 19.54 -9.91 5.74
N GLN A 253 20.42 -10.77 6.22
CA GLN A 253 21.23 -10.56 7.43
C GLN A 253 22.73 -10.69 7.14
N ASP A 254 23.09 -11.66 6.32
CA ASP A 254 24.46 -11.95 5.93
C ASP A 254 24.50 -12.76 4.61
N GLU A 255 25.73 -12.95 4.10
CA GLU A 255 25.99 -13.66 2.84
C GLU A 255 25.55 -15.15 2.86
N ALA A 256 25.46 -15.77 4.06
CA ALA A 256 25.11 -17.20 4.18
C ALA A 256 23.58 -17.42 4.12
N ASN A 257 22.79 -16.36 4.40
CA ASN A 257 21.34 -16.41 4.52
C ASN A 257 20.65 -15.52 3.46
N LYS A 258 21.07 -15.68 2.20
CA LYS A 258 20.52 -14.94 1.07
C LYS A 258 19.29 -15.62 0.49
N ALA A 259 18.14 -15.03 0.65
CA ALA A 259 16.93 -15.39 -0.09
C ALA A 259 16.64 -14.31 -1.15
N VAL A 260 16.39 -14.73 -2.39
CA VAL A 260 16.06 -13.85 -3.52
C VAL A 260 14.78 -14.32 -4.22
N PHE A 261 14.17 -13.43 -4.97
CA PHE A 261 13.15 -13.81 -5.94
C PHE A 261 13.76 -14.50 -7.14
N VAL A 262 13.14 -15.56 -7.62
CA VAL A 262 13.48 -16.20 -8.89
C VAL A 262 12.68 -15.50 -9.99
N GLU A 263 13.26 -14.46 -10.58
CA GLU A 263 12.56 -13.47 -11.43
C GLU A 263 11.71 -14.12 -12.54
N ASP A 264 12.26 -15.11 -13.26
CA ASP A 264 11.56 -15.82 -14.33
C ASP A 264 10.34 -16.66 -13.85
N ALA A 265 10.22 -16.88 -12.54
CA ALA A 265 9.15 -17.62 -11.90
C ALA A 265 8.31 -16.74 -10.94
N CYS A 266 8.40 -15.43 -11.12
CA CYS A 266 7.61 -14.44 -10.39
C CYS A 266 6.40 -13.95 -11.21
N ASN A 267 5.54 -13.17 -10.58
CA ASN A 267 4.36 -12.56 -11.19
C ASN A 267 3.34 -13.57 -11.76
N LEU A 268 3.29 -14.79 -11.21
CA LEU A 268 2.21 -15.72 -11.56
C LEU A 268 0.91 -15.20 -10.97
N GLN A 269 0.04 -14.65 -11.83
CA GLN A 269 -1.22 -14.05 -11.43
C GLN A 269 -2.28 -15.09 -11.08
N ALA A 270 -3.05 -14.78 -10.04
CA ALA A 270 -4.29 -15.44 -9.66
C ALA A 270 -5.39 -14.40 -9.46
N LYS A 271 -6.66 -14.82 -9.41
CA LYS A 271 -7.79 -13.91 -9.21
C LYS A 271 -7.69 -13.14 -7.90
N ASN A 272 -7.19 -13.76 -6.85
CA ASN A 272 -7.03 -13.18 -5.52
C ASN A 272 -5.57 -12.92 -5.13
N GLY A 273 -4.66 -12.76 -6.12
CA GLY A 273 -3.29 -12.37 -5.77
C GLY A 273 -2.20 -12.75 -6.76
N TYR A 274 -0.97 -12.75 -6.24
CA TYR A 274 0.25 -13.10 -6.97
C TYR A 274 1.02 -14.22 -6.28
N ILE A 275 1.82 -14.93 -7.06
CA ILE A 275 2.73 -15.96 -6.60
C ILE A 275 4.12 -15.62 -7.12
N HIS A 276 5.10 -15.61 -6.21
CA HIS A 276 6.51 -15.35 -6.49
C HIS A 276 7.36 -16.48 -5.95
N GLN A 277 8.16 -17.11 -6.80
CA GLN A 277 9.10 -18.13 -6.37
C GLN A 277 10.28 -17.51 -5.64
N VAL A 278 10.65 -18.10 -4.50
CA VAL A 278 11.83 -17.74 -3.71
C VAL A 278 12.91 -18.83 -3.77
N SER A 279 14.15 -18.40 -3.59
CA SER A 279 15.33 -19.24 -3.78
C SER A 279 15.71 -20.12 -2.59
N THR A 280 15.06 -19.93 -1.44
CA THR A 280 15.31 -20.71 -0.22
C THR A 280 13.99 -21.16 0.39
N TYR A 281 14.03 -22.08 1.38
CA TYR A 281 12.81 -22.45 2.12
C TYR A 281 12.30 -21.35 3.06
N LEU A 282 12.97 -20.21 3.12
CA LEU A 282 12.59 -18.96 3.78
C LEU A 282 12.09 -19.16 5.22
N PRO A 283 12.98 -19.48 6.18
CA PRO A 283 12.59 -19.63 7.58
C PRO A 283 12.07 -18.30 8.13
N ILE A 284 11.20 -18.36 9.16
CA ILE A 284 10.73 -17.16 9.84
C ILE A 284 11.94 -16.42 10.41
N ALA A 285 12.12 -15.18 9.98
CA ALA A 285 13.21 -14.34 10.38
C ALA A 285 12.82 -13.46 11.59
N ASP A 286 13.76 -13.26 12.51
CA ASP A 286 13.67 -12.21 13.52
C ASP A 286 14.28 -10.93 12.94
N VAL A 287 13.40 -10.10 12.33
CA VAL A 287 13.81 -8.85 11.70
C VAL A 287 14.10 -7.83 12.80
N LYS A 288 15.28 -7.20 12.71
CA LYS A 288 15.70 -6.18 13.69
C LYS A 288 14.98 -4.84 13.44
N PRO A 289 14.75 -4.06 14.51
CA PRO A 289 14.27 -2.70 14.38
C PRO A 289 15.13 -1.86 13.41
N GLU A 290 14.49 -1.08 12.57
CA GLU A 290 15.14 -0.15 11.66
C GLU A 290 14.39 1.20 11.68
N THR A 291 15.02 2.26 11.17
CA THR A 291 14.37 3.57 11.07
C THR A 291 13.18 3.49 10.12
N VAL A 292 12.02 3.91 10.62
CA VAL A 292 10.79 4.01 9.82
C VAL A 292 10.43 5.48 9.64
N LEU A 293 10.18 5.87 8.39
CA LEU A 293 9.69 7.20 8.04
C LEU A 293 8.22 7.11 7.64
N PHE A 294 7.36 7.61 8.48
CA PHE A 294 5.92 7.64 8.24
C PHE A 294 5.49 8.98 7.67
N ASP A 295 5.46 9.08 6.36
CA ASP A 295 4.94 10.23 5.64
C ASP A 295 3.42 10.22 5.69
N VAL A 296 2.83 11.24 6.30
CA VAL A 296 1.39 11.32 6.56
C VAL A 296 0.56 11.59 5.30
N CYS A 297 1.20 11.88 4.18
CA CYS A 297 0.58 12.04 2.86
C CYS A 297 0.79 10.83 1.94
N ASN A 298 1.58 9.84 2.32
CA ASN A 298 1.95 8.72 1.45
C ASN A 298 0.92 7.57 1.44
N PHE A 299 -0.35 7.88 1.26
CA PHE A 299 -1.43 6.91 1.13
C PHE A 299 -1.87 6.74 -0.33
N SER A 300 -2.26 5.53 -0.72
CA SER A 300 -2.75 5.25 -2.08
C SER A 300 -3.94 6.13 -2.46
N ALA A 301 -4.86 6.36 -1.52
CA ALA A 301 -6.00 7.23 -1.74
C ALA A 301 -5.60 8.68 -2.09
N ILE A 302 -4.55 9.22 -1.48
CA ILE A 302 -4.01 10.55 -1.81
C ILE A 302 -3.33 10.53 -3.17
N LYS A 303 -2.55 9.49 -3.48
CA LYS A 303 -1.88 9.35 -4.79
C LYS A 303 -2.90 9.30 -5.93
N ASP A 304 -3.96 8.52 -5.75
CA ASP A 304 -5.06 8.44 -6.72
C ASP A 304 -5.78 9.80 -6.86
N TRP A 305 -6.03 10.48 -5.74
CA TRP A 305 -6.64 11.80 -5.72
C TRP A 305 -5.79 12.85 -6.45
N ILE A 306 -4.47 12.82 -6.28
CA ILE A 306 -3.52 13.67 -7.01
C ILE A 306 -3.54 13.33 -8.50
N ALA A 307 -3.51 12.04 -8.84
CA ALA A 307 -3.56 11.58 -10.23
C ALA A 307 -4.83 12.02 -10.97
N ASP A 308 -5.94 12.20 -10.24
CA ASP A 308 -7.19 12.75 -10.76
C ASP A 308 -7.18 14.29 -10.92
N GLY A 309 -6.03 14.92 -10.73
CA GLY A 309 -5.84 16.36 -10.97
C GLY A 309 -6.16 17.27 -9.77
N HIS A 310 -6.38 16.71 -8.60
CA HIS A 310 -6.73 17.50 -7.39
C HIS A 310 -5.52 18.06 -6.65
N GLY A 311 -4.36 17.46 -6.80
CA GLY A 311 -3.09 17.87 -6.18
C GLY A 311 -2.13 18.53 -7.15
N GLU A 312 -2.62 19.43 -8.03
CA GLU A 312 -1.80 20.08 -9.05
C GLU A 312 -0.61 20.84 -8.47
N GLU A 313 0.52 20.77 -9.16
CA GLU A 313 1.72 21.53 -8.83
C GLU A 313 1.41 23.04 -8.91
N GLY A 314 1.71 23.76 -7.84
CA GLY A 314 1.48 25.20 -7.77
C GLY A 314 0.14 25.63 -7.20
N ILE A 315 -0.72 24.72 -6.74
CA ILE A 315 -1.86 25.11 -5.90
C ILE A 315 -1.30 25.77 -4.65
N LYS A 316 -1.45 27.08 -4.60
CA LYS A 316 -1.02 27.84 -3.44
C LYS A 316 -1.95 27.51 -2.28
N PHE A 317 -1.35 27.28 -1.13
CA PHE A 317 -2.03 27.08 0.12
C PHE A 317 -3.21 28.02 0.38
N GLN A 318 -3.04 29.32 0.07
CA GLN A 318 -4.06 30.35 0.23
C GLN A 318 -5.27 30.16 -0.70
N GLU A 319 -5.11 29.53 -1.83
CA GLU A 319 -6.20 29.24 -2.75
C GLU A 319 -7.05 28.07 -2.27
N SER A 320 -6.45 27.12 -1.57
CA SER A 320 -7.15 25.99 -0.96
C SER A 320 -7.99 26.39 0.25
N PHE A 321 -7.68 27.53 0.88
CA PHE A 321 -8.20 27.91 2.18
C PHE A 321 -9.18 29.05 2.22
N GLY A 322 -9.32 29.78 1.17
CA GLY A 322 -10.06 31.06 1.21
C GLY A 322 -11.58 30.92 1.19
N THR A 323 -12.13 29.77 0.87
CA THR A 323 -13.58 29.61 0.71
C THR A 323 -14.04 28.25 1.15
N ALA A 324 -15.24 28.19 1.77
CA ALA A 324 -15.92 26.97 2.17
C ALA A 324 -16.18 25.99 0.99
N GLU A 325 -15.93 26.42 -0.23
CA GLU A 325 -16.17 25.69 -1.48
C GLU A 325 -14.97 24.85 -1.93
N LYS A 326 -13.77 25.09 -1.39
CA LYS A 326 -12.54 24.36 -1.73
C LYS A 326 -12.12 23.37 -0.63
N LYS A 327 -13.06 22.71 -0.02
CA LYS A 327 -12.78 21.67 0.97
C LYS A 327 -12.25 20.44 0.23
N CYS A 328 -11.07 19.97 0.63
CA CYS A 328 -10.72 18.58 0.41
C CYS A 328 -11.69 17.74 1.23
N ASP A 329 -12.60 17.03 0.60
CA ASP A 329 -13.46 16.09 1.29
C ASP A 329 -12.65 14.82 1.57
N ILE A 330 -12.02 14.81 2.74
CA ILE A 330 -11.21 13.68 3.21
C ILE A 330 -12.05 12.43 3.47
N SER A 331 -13.36 12.55 3.66
CA SER A 331 -14.23 11.39 3.83
C SER A 331 -14.19 10.43 2.64
N GLU A 332 -13.84 10.91 1.46
CA GLU A 332 -13.66 10.09 0.26
C GLU A 332 -12.32 9.35 0.24
N LEU A 333 -11.31 9.80 1.00
CA LEU A 333 -9.95 9.23 0.91
C LEU A 333 -9.76 7.97 1.72
N ASN A 334 -10.57 7.71 2.74
CA ASN A 334 -10.55 6.51 3.61
C ASN A 334 -9.19 6.18 4.28
N CYS A 335 -8.25 7.14 4.31
CA CYS A 335 -6.94 6.97 4.93
C CYS A 335 -6.83 7.64 6.30
N TYR A 336 -7.83 8.41 6.69
CA TYR A 336 -7.90 9.09 7.97
C TYR A 336 -9.26 8.91 8.65
N GLU A 337 -9.22 8.76 9.98
CA GLU A 337 -10.38 9.01 10.84
C GLU A 337 -10.19 10.35 11.51
N TYR A 338 -11.24 11.16 11.65
CA TYR A 338 -11.11 12.49 12.23
C TYR A 338 -12.42 13.03 12.81
N GLU A 339 -12.29 14.01 13.69
CA GLU A 339 -13.38 14.86 14.13
C GLU A 339 -12.93 16.33 14.08
N LEU A 340 -13.63 17.15 13.32
CA LEU A 340 -13.43 18.60 13.29
C LEU A 340 -14.30 19.21 14.38
N LYS A 341 -13.67 19.80 15.42
CA LYS A 341 -14.41 20.17 16.62
C LYS A 341 -13.95 21.46 17.24
N ASN A 342 -14.96 22.27 17.62
CA ASN A 342 -14.79 23.41 18.49
C ASN A 342 -15.90 23.39 19.54
N PRO A 343 -15.59 23.39 20.86
CA PRO A 343 -16.59 23.37 21.92
C PRO A 343 -17.62 24.49 21.86
N SER A 344 -17.28 25.63 21.25
CA SER A 344 -18.19 26.75 21.06
C SER A 344 -19.08 26.64 19.81
N GLY A 345 -18.77 25.72 18.89
CA GLY A 345 -19.40 25.63 17.58
C GLY A 345 -19.09 26.78 16.64
N ALA A 346 -18.27 27.75 17.07
CA ALA A 346 -17.82 28.84 16.24
C ALA A 346 -16.82 28.34 15.20
N PHE A 347 -16.90 28.84 13.99
CA PHE A 347 -15.96 28.53 12.90
C PHE A 347 -15.96 27.10 12.36
N ASP A 348 -16.83 26.19 12.82
CA ASP A 348 -16.87 24.78 12.36
C ASP A 348 -16.90 24.64 10.82
N LYS A 349 -17.57 25.55 10.14
CA LYS A 349 -17.64 25.60 8.67
C LYS A 349 -16.30 25.88 7.97
N TYR A 350 -15.28 26.31 8.70
CA TYR A 350 -13.95 26.61 8.16
C TYR A 350 -12.95 25.49 8.43
N TYR A 351 -13.31 24.55 9.32
CA TYR A 351 -12.40 23.46 9.65
C TYR A 351 -12.35 22.44 8.52
N ASN A 352 -11.15 21.97 8.24
CA ASN A 352 -10.87 21.00 7.18
C ASN A 352 -9.50 20.36 7.35
N ILE A 353 -9.28 19.32 6.58
CA ILE A 353 -7.98 18.67 6.38
C ILE A 353 -7.67 18.74 4.89
N THR A 354 -6.46 19.12 4.52
CA THR A 354 -6.11 19.35 3.13
C THR A 354 -4.72 18.82 2.81
N TYR A 355 -4.59 18.18 1.66
CA TYR A 355 -3.29 17.92 1.03
C TYR A 355 -2.72 19.23 0.49
N PHE A 356 -1.42 19.46 0.69
CA PHE A 356 -0.74 20.66 0.26
C PHE A 356 0.62 20.34 -0.37
N THR A 357 0.85 20.71 -1.63
CA THR A 357 2.14 20.54 -2.29
C THR A 357 3.05 21.75 -2.09
N THR A 358 4.34 21.50 -1.82
CA THR A 358 5.36 22.51 -1.58
C THR A 358 6.32 22.69 -2.75
N ARG A 359 6.14 22.00 -3.87
CA ARG A 359 7.09 21.97 -5.00
C ARG A 359 7.48 23.33 -5.55
N THR A 360 6.59 24.30 -5.49
CA THR A 360 6.84 25.67 -5.95
C THR A 360 7.24 26.64 -4.84
N ASN A 361 7.34 26.17 -3.60
CA ASN A 361 7.68 26.98 -2.45
C ASN A 361 9.11 26.73 -1.96
N ASN A 362 10.01 27.70 -2.15
CA ASN A 362 11.41 27.56 -1.77
C ASN A 362 11.64 27.44 -0.25
N ASP A 363 10.73 27.93 0.58
CA ASP A 363 10.87 27.91 2.04
C ASP A 363 10.59 26.51 2.61
N TRP A 364 9.77 25.72 1.90
CA TRP A 364 9.37 24.36 2.29
C TRP A 364 9.90 23.27 1.36
N LYS A 365 10.92 23.56 0.58
CA LYS A 365 11.53 22.60 -0.37
C LYS A 365 12.15 21.36 0.31
N THR A 366 12.36 21.43 1.62
CA THR A 366 12.88 20.30 2.42
C THR A 366 11.78 19.42 3.01
N ALA A 367 10.50 19.77 2.80
CA ALA A 367 9.40 18.85 3.11
C ALA A 367 9.59 17.54 2.34
N ARG A 368 9.31 16.44 3.03
CA ARG A 368 9.39 15.12 2.42
C ARG A 368 8.39 15.02 1.28
N ASN A 369 8.77 14.42 0.16
CA ASN A 369 7.97 14.32 -1.06
C ASN A 369 7.37 15.66 -1.56
N TYR A 370 7.82 16.79 -1.01
CA TYR A 370 7.35 18.14 -1.30
C TYR A 370 5.86 18.37 -0.96
N ASP A 371 5.38 17.80 0.14
CA ASP A 371 4.00 17.97 0.55
C ASP A 371 3.81 18.06 2.07
N PHE A 372 2.60 18.41 2.48
CA PHE A 372 2.13 18.44 3.87
C PHE A 372 0.67 17.99 3.95
N LEU A 373 0.33 17.35 5.05
CA LEU A 373 -1.04 17.27 5.50
C LEU A 373 -1.34 18.47 6.38
N MET A 374 -2.21 19.35 5.91
CA MET A 374 -2.55 20.53 6.65
C MET A 374 -3.87 20.34 7.37
N LEU A 375 -3.82 20.56 8.67
CA LEU A 375 -4.92 20.40 9.61
C LEU A 375 -5.44 21.75 10.07
N ASN A 376 -6.73 22.00 9.88
CA ASN A 376 -7.49 23.05 10.51
C ASN A 376 -8.69 22.38 11.20
N ILE A 377 -8.46 21.80 12.37
CA ILE A 377 -9.36 20.85 13.03
C ILE A 377 -10.08 21.44 14.25
N GLY A 378 -9.75 22.67 14.64
CA GLY A 378 -10.35 23.33 15.81
C GLY A 378 -9.77 22.83 17.15
N ASN A 379 -10.19 23.49 18.25
CA ASN A 379 -9.79 23.06 19.59
C ASN A 379 -10.56 21.78 19.98
N THR A 380 -9.84 20.75 20.40
CA THR A 380 -10.30 19.37 20.67
C THR A 380 -10.64 18.53 19.42
N GLY A 381 -10.42 19.07 18.22
CA GLY A 381 -10.44 18.27 17.01
C GLY A 381 -9.27 17.28 16.97
N TRP A 382 -9.45 16.19 16.26
CA TRP A 382 -8.45 15.14 16.17
C TRP A 382 -8.41 14.48 14.79
N ILE A 383 -7.26 13.85 14.50
CA ILE A 383 -7.05 12.96 13.34
C ILE A 383 -6.33 11.70 13.79
N SER A 384 -6.65 10.61 13.14
CA SER A 384 -6.06 9.28 13.37
C SER A 384 -5.76 8.60 12.05
N MET A 385 -4.66 7.88 11.99
CA MET A 385 -4.20 7.19 10.77
C MET A 385 -3.28 6.02 11.10
N GLU A 386 -3.25 5.03 10.20
CA GLU A 386 -2.40 3.86 10.34
C GLU A 386 -0.96 4.15 9.92
N THR A 387 0.00 3.77 10.75
CA THR A 387 1.43 3.84 10.41
C THR A 387 1.82 2.75 9.40
N PRO A 388 2.97 2.84 8.73
CA PRO A 388 3.63 1.68 8.18
C PRO A 388 3.89 0.63 9.27
N SER A 389 4.21 -0.60 8.89
CA SER A 389 4.62 -1.62 9.86
C SER A 389 5.89 -1.20 10.58
N ILE A 390 5.85 -1.27 11.90
CA ILE A 390 6.97 -0.99 12.79
C ILE A 390 7.40 -2.32 13.43
N ILE A 391 8.69 -2.61 13.44
CA ILE A 391 9.24 -3.77 14.12
C ILE A 391 9.18 -3.53 15.63
N LYS A 392 8.81 -4.55 16.39
CA LYS A 392 8.83 -4.50 17.87
C LYS A 392 10.20 -4.01 18.38
N GLY A 393 10.17 -3.11 19.33
CA GLY A 393 11.37 -2.51 19.90
C GLY A 393 11.11 -1.15 20.49
N LYS A 394 12.16 -0.51 20.96
CA LYS A 394 12.12 0.84 21.50
C LYS A 394 12.51 1.85 20.43
N TYR A 395 11.81 2.97 20.41
CA TYR A 395 12.02 4.01 19.41
C TYR A 395 11.97 5.41 20.03
N LYS A 396 12.83 6.27 19.54
CA LYS A 396 12.63 7.73 19.62
C LYS A 396 11.73 8.13 18.47
N VAL A 397 10.70 8.95 18.72
CA VAL A 397 9.80 9.43 17.68
C VAL A 397 9.89 10.94 17.54
N THR A 398 10.25 11.38 16.35
CA THR A 398 10.39 12.80 15.98
C THR A 398 9.28 13.16 15.00
N LEU A 399 8.54 14.25 15.31
CA LEU A 399 7.57 14.85 14.41
C LEU A 399 8.28 15.90 13.54
N HIS A 400 8.15 15.78 12.21
CA HIS A 400 8.55 16.79 11.26
C HIS A 400 7.34 17.57 10.77
N PHE A 401 7.45 18.89 10.69
CA PHE A 401 6.32 19.76 10.39
C PHE A 401 6.75 21.06 9.71
N GLY A 402 5.80 21.67 8.98
CA GLY A 402 5.98 22.97 8.37
C GLY A 402 5.58 24.11 9.31
N TYR A 403 6.29 25.23 9.20
CA TYR A 403 5.95 26.50 9.84
C TYR A 403 5.63 27.57 8.80
N ALA A 404 4.58 28.34 9.07
CA ALA A 404 4.20 29.52 8.30
C ALA A 404 3.97 30.72 9.21
N THR A 405 4.13 31.93 8.68
CA THR A 405 3.86 33.18 9.43
C THR A 405 2.45 33.25 9.96
N SER A 406 1.48 32.63 9.29
CA SER A 406 0.09 32.48 9.76
C SER A 406 -0.05 31.75 11.08
N MET A 407 1.02 31.06 11.54
CA MET A 407 1.08 30.32 12.80
C MET A 407 1.75 31.12 13.94
N ASP A 408 2.07 32.39 13.76
CA ASP A 408 2.78 33.17 14.75
C ASP A 408 2.09 33.17 16.13
N PHE A 409 0.75 33.17 16.16
CA PHE A 409 -0.02 33.09 17.40
C PHE A 409 0.17 31.76 18.15
N ILE A 410 0.45 30.66 17.46
CA ILE A 410 0.81 29.36 18.06
C ILE A 410 2.17 29.50 18.73
N ARG A 411 3.14 29.97 17.98
CA ARG A 411 4.53 30.09 18.41
C ARG A 411 4.74 31.05 19.58
N THR A 412 4.06 32.15 19.54
CA THR A 412 4.25 33.23 20.53
C THR A 412 3.35 33.09 21.76
N LYS A 413 2.50 32.08 21.83
CA LYS A 413 1.49 31.92 22.90
C LYS A 413 0.57 33.15 23.05
N SER A 414 0.28 33.83 21.96
CA SER A 414 -0.59 35.02 21.98
C SER A 414 -2.07 34.59 22.08
N SER A 415 -2.92 35.53 22.52
CA SER A 415 -4.39 35.38 22.50
C SER A 415 -4.91 34.10 23.18
N GLY A 416 -4.35 33.71 24.33
CA GLY A 416 -4.76 32.52 25.08
C GLY A 416 -4.21 31.20 24.55
N SER A 417 -3.34 31.25 23.54
CA SER A 417 -2.65 30.04 23.05
C SER A 417 -1.71 29.46 24.10
N ASN A 418 -1.68 28.15 24.20
CA ASN A 418 -0.70 27.38 25.00
C ASN A 418 0.50 26.90 24.17
N GLY A 419 0.70 27.44 22.98
CA GLY A 419 1.84 27.16 22.12
C GLY A 419 1.62 26.07 21.10
N GLY A 420 0.38 25.87 20.68
CA GLY A 420 0.02 24.79 19.73
C GLY A 420 0.06 23.43 20.39
N GLN A 421 -0.41 23.33 21.64
CA GLN A 421 -0.40 22.07 22.38
C GLN A 421 -1.23 21.00 21.69
N MET A 422 -0.66 19.81 21.61
CA MET A 422 -1.29 18.63 21.04
C MET A 422 -1.06 17.42 21.95
N ILE A 423 -1.99 16.49 21.91
CA ILE A 423 -1.85 15.17 22.50
C ILE A 423 -1.58 14.19 21.35
N PHE A 424 -0.50 13.44 21.45
CA PHE A 424 -0.14 12.36 20.55
C PHE A 424 -0.34 11.02 21.25
N SER A 425 -0.79 10.00 20.54
CA SER A 425 -0.91 8.64 21.07
C SER A 425 -0.74 7.61 19.96
N PHE A 426 -0.39 6.39 20.37
CA PHE A 426 -0.41 5.20 19.51
C PHE A 426 -1.35 4.17 20.13
N ASP A 427 -2.21 3.55 19.29
CA ASP A 427 -3.17 2.50 19.67
C ASP A 427 -4.11 2.89 20.83
N GLY A 428 -4.35 4.18 21.01
CA GLY A 428 -5.12 4.72 22.13
C GLY A 428 -4.37 4.73 23.47
N GLU A 429 -3.11 4.32 23.46
CA GLU A 429 -2.21 4.26 24.61
C GLU A 429 -1.01 5.22 24.44
N HIS A 430 -0.07 5.19 25.36
CA HIS A 430 1.18 5.96 25.29
C HIS A 430 0.97 7.47 25.05
N SER A 431 -0.09 8.06 25.58
CA SER A 431 -0.43 9.46 25.34
C SER A 431 0.63 10.42 25.90
N VAL A 432 1.13 11.32 25.07
CA VAL A 432 2.02 12.41 25.45
C VAL A 432 1.46 13.74 25.03
N THR A 433 1.70 14.79 25.82
CA THR A 433 1.32 16.16 25.49
C THR A 433 2.57 16.94 25.12
N ARG A 434 2.57 17.55 23.94
CA ARG A 434 3.67 18.37 23.41
C ARG A 434 3.13 19.66 22.80
N ALA A 435 4.01 20.64 22.69
CA ALA A 435 3.76 21.90 22.00
C ALA A 435 4.89 22.12 20.99
N PRO A 436 4.92 21.41 19.86
CA PRO A 436 6.04 21.39 18.92
C PRO A 436 6.49 22.77 18.45
N TYR A 437 5.54 23.67 18.24
CA TYR A 437 5.81 25.04 17.79
C TYR A 437 6.46 25.95 18.84
N THR A 438 6.58 25.50 20.08
CA THR A 438 7.22 26.28 21.17
C THR A 438 8.37 25.55 21.85
N SER A 439 8.40 24.22 21.79
CA SER A 439 9.47 23.40 22.39
C SER A 439 10.72 23.37 21.51
N SER A 440 10.59 23.37 20.23
CA SER A 440 11.66 23.50 19.24
C SER A 440 12.27 24.93 19.24
N THR A 441 12.92 25.28 20.31
CA THR A 441 13.06 26.64 20.82
C THR A 441 14.02 27.54 20.07
N THR A 442 14.96 27.01 19.31
CA THR A 442 16.03 27.84 18.71
C THR A 442 15.73 28.27 17.28
N THR A 443 15.10 27.41 16.51
CA THR A 443 14.85 27.62 15.08
C THR A 443 13.54 28.37 14.80
N LEU A 444 12.50 28.11 15.57
CA LEU A 444 11.20 28.81 15.42
C LEU A 444 11.25 30.30 15.80
N LYS A 445 12.31 30.77 16.45
CA LYS A 445 12.49 32.19 16.82
C LYS A 445 12.74 33.13 15.64
N SER A 446 13.03 32.60 14.46
CA SER A 446 13.45 33.43 13.33
C SER A 446 12.32 34.01 12.49
N ASN A 447 11.05 33.74 12.80
CA ASN A 447 9.88 34.15 11.99
C ASN A 447 9.95 33.79 10.50
N LYS A 448 10.68 32.71 10.17
CA LYS A 448 10.82 32.25 8.79
C LYS A 448 9.90 31.08 8.53
N LEU A 449 9.40 31.01 7.31
CA LEU A 449 8.82 29.80 6.77
C LEU A 449 9.91 28.72 6.73
N GLY A 450 9.55 27.46 6.97
CA GLY A 450 10.49 26.35 6.91
C GLY A 450 9.93 25.04 7.46
N CYS A 451 10.72 23.99 7.31
CA CYS A 451 10.46 22.68 7.92
C CYS A 451 11.24 22.57 9.23
N TYR A 452 10.60 22.03 10.25
CA TYR A 452 11.13 21.90 11.61
C TYR A 452 10.82 20.53 12.17
N GLU A 453 11.43 20.20 13.31
CA GLU A 453 11.28 18.92 13.98
C GLU A 453 11.11 19.10 15.49
N ASP A 454 10.42 18.17 16.13
CA ASP A 454 10.28 18.08 17.59
C ASP A 454 10.19 16.62 18.02
N VAL A 455 10.95 16.24 19.05
CA VAL A 455 10.89 14.89 19.62
C VAL A 455 9.61 14.78 20.43
N ILE A 456 8.66 14.00 19.94
CA ILE A 456 7.38 13.79 20.65
C ILE A 456 7.46 12.63 21.67
N TYR A 457 8.30 11.61 21.39
CA TYR A 457 8.66 10.56 22.35
C TYR A 457 10.18 10.42 22.40
N ASP A 458 10.77 10.63 23.57
CA ASP A 458 12.17 10.29 23.80
C ASP A 458 12.39 8.76 23.75
N GLU A 459 11.42 8.00 24.21
CA GLU A 459 11.33 6.54 24.11
C GLU A 459 9.87 6.11 24.11
N ILE A 460 9.53 5.21 23.17
CA ILE A 460 8.28 4.43 23.14
C ILE A 460 8.61 2.99 22.78
N GLU A 461 7.95 2.02 23.40
CA GLU A 461 8.15 0.61 23.11
C GLU A 461 6.94 0.03 22.37
N PHE A 462 7.19 -0.56 21.19
CA PHE A 462 6.24 -1.39 20.47
C PHE A 462 6.54 -2.86 20.75
N THR A 463 5.56 -3.61 21.20
CA THR A 463 5.73 -5.01 21.65
C THR A 463 5.48 -6.03 20.54
N GLU A 464 4.86 -5.63 19.45
CA GLU A 464 4.55 -6.49 18.31
C GLU A 464 5.01 -5.84 17.00
N ASN A 465 5.38 -6.67 16.00
CA ASN A 465 5.60 -6.21 14.62
C ASN A 465 4.24 -5.96 13.99
N SER A 466 3.87 -4.72 13.80
CA SER A 466 2.52 -4.35 13.34
C SER A 466 2.48 -2.93 12.77
N THR A 467 1.39 -2.60 12.10
CA THR A 467 0.93 -1.22 11.96
C THR A 467 0.37 -0.74 13.29
N HIS A 468 0.41 0.56 13.54
CA HIS A 468 -0.10 1.19 14.76
C HIS A 468 -0.98 2.37 14.40
N THR A 469 -2.03 2.60 15.18
CA THR A 469 -2.92 3.74 15.00
C THR A 469 -2.31 4.98 15.65
N PHE A 470 -1.71 5.85 14.86
CA PHE A 470 -1.28 7.17 15.31
C PHE A 470 -2.47 8.11 15.44
N ARG A 471 -2.56 8.85 16.55
CA ARG A 471 -3.59 9.85 16.78
C ARG A 471 -3.00 11.15 17.30
N LEU A 472 -3.50 12.26 16.76
CA LEU A 472 -3.21 13.63 17.18
C LEU A 472 -4.50 14.34 17.56
N ILE A 473 -4.52 14.99 18.73
CA ILE A 473 -5.62 15.82 19.21
C ILE A 473 -5.07 17.24 19.45
N LEU A 474 -5.65 18.25 18.82
CA LEU A 474 -5.29 19.63 19.09
C LEU A 474 -5.97 20.12 20.39
N THR A 475 -5.18 20.59 21.34
CA THR A 475 -5.68 21.05 22.65
C THR A 475 -5.33 22.51 22.95
N ASP A 476 -5.11 23.32 21.92
CA ASP A 476 -4.81 24.73 22.09
C ASP A 476 -6.10 25.59 22.12
N PRO A 477 -6.42 26.24 23.24
CA PRO A 477 -7.63 27.07 23.35
C PRO A 477 -7.73 28.18 22.30
N ALA A 478 -6.60 28.70 21.81
CA ALA A 478 -6.59 29.70 20.76
C ALA A 478 -7.20 29.23 19.44
N ALA A 479 -7.27 27.93 19.21
CA ALA A 479 -7.93 27.37 18.05
C ALA A 479 -9.46 27.59 18.07
N SER A 480 -10.06 27.80 19.24
CA SER A 480 -11.50 28.05 19.38
C SER A 480 -11.96 29.38 18.76
N ASP A 481 -11.05 30.35 18.69
CA ASP A 481 -11.34 31.70 18.25
C ASP A 481 -10.80 32.01 16.85
N LYS A 482 -10.36 30.99 16.10
CA LYS A 482 -9.73 31.15 14.79
C LYS A 482 -10.41 30.30 13.73
N SER A 483 -10.64 30.92 12.59
CA SER A 483 -11.09 30.21 11.38
C SER A 483 -9.95 29.49 10.64
N ASP A 484 -8.71 29.76 11.00
CA ASP A 484 -7.52 29.38 10.26
C ASP A 484 -6.35 28.95 11.16
N TYR A 485 -6.64 28.24 12.24
CA TYR A 485 -5.62 27.66 13.11
C TYR A 485 -5.04 26.39 12.44
N ARG A 486 -3.99 26.55 11.66
CA ARG A 486 -3.46 25.54 10.74
C ARG A 486 -2.18 24.93 11.28
N ILE A 487 -2.11 23.60 11.20
CA ILE A 487 -0.94 22.76 11.51
C ILE A 487 -0.54 22.07 10.22
N TYR A 488 0.76 22.02 9.94
CA TYR A 488 1.33 21.37 8.74
C TYR A 488 2.14 20.17 9.17
N LEU A 489 1.63 18.98 8.95
CA LEU A 489 2.33 17.73 9.22
C LEU A 489 3.07 17.28 7.97
N ASP A 490 4.33 16.89 8.14
CA ASP A 490 5.18 16.32 7.12
C ASP A 490 5.27 14.80 7.32
N TYR A 491 6.07 14.35 8.26
CA TYR A 491 6.22 12.94 8.57
C TYR A 491 6.61 12.72 10.04
N LEU A 492 6.50 11.46 10.48
CA LEU A 492 7.10 10.99 11.72
C LEU A 492 8.31 10.11 11.39
N GLU A 493 9.37 10.30 12.14
CA GLU A 493 10.58 9.48 12.11
C GLU A 493 10.65 8.63 13.37
N PHE A 494 10.73 7.32 13.20
CA PHE A 494 10.92 6.34 14.26
C PHE A 494 12.38 5.86 14.20
N GLU A 495 13.23 6.32 15.11
CA GLU A 495 14.62 5.90 15.23
C GLU A 495 14.74 4.80 16.29
N PRO A 496 15.21 3.58 15.95
CA PRO A 496 15.32 2.51 16.93
C PRO A 496 16.37 2.83 17.98
N ILE A 497 16.05 2.48 19.23
CA ILE A 497 16.96 2.57 20.38
C ILE A 497 17.44 1.16 20.69
N PHE A 498 18.75 0.95 20.60
CA PHE A 498 19.38 -0.31 20.98
C PHE A 498 19.97 -0.17 22.37
N ASP A 499 19.66 -1.12 23.26
CA ASP A 499 20.34 -1.22 24.54
C ASP A 499 21.83 -1.55 24.28
N GLU A 500 22.74 -0.77 24.83
CA GLU A 500 24.20 -0.97 24.71
C GLU A 500 24.68 -2.27 25.37
#